data_d1be6def72b6aed2c47daf5b4ec865c5
#
_entry.id   d1be6def72b6aed2c47daf5b4ec865c5
#
_cell.length_a   1.000
_cell.length_b   1.000
_cell.length_c   1.000
_cell.angle_alpha   90.00
_cell.angle_beta   90.00
_cell.angle_gamma   90.00
#
_symmetry.space_group_name_H-M   'P 1'
#
loop_
_entity.id
_entity.type
_entity.pdbx_description
1 polymer ?
#
loop_
_entity_poly.entity_id
_entity_poly.type
_entity_poly.pdbx_seq_one_letter_code
_entity_poly.pdbx_strand_id
1 'polypeptide(L)'
;MDFIIFIAAMSALIYGADFIIKESERIAFHFNISHFVIGATLVAFGTSLPEMAASMMASYDNKSDMAIANVVGSVTFNITLVLGIVFLIAQKMMPKRNLFALDSAWIIMPPMILLLMAYDG
;
A
#
# COMPACT_ATOMS: atom_id res chain seq x y z
N MET A 1 29.93 -2.00 -4.12
CA MET A 1 29.17 -3.16 -4.61
C MET A 1 27.71 -3.10 -4.16
N ASP A 2 27.45 -2.70 -2.94
CA ASP A 2 26.11 -2.69 -2.32
C ASP A 2 25.11 -1.77 -3.01
N PHE A 3 25.58 -0.61 -3.52
CA PHE A 3 24.72 0.32 -4.25
C PHE A 3 24.20 -0.24 -5.60
N ILE A 4 25.02 -1.02 -6.31
CA ILE A 4 24.60 -1.67 -7.56
C ILE A 4 23.61 -2.78 -7.27
N ILE A 5 23.85 -3.55 -6.22
CA ILE A 5 22.94 -4.61 -5.75
C ILE A 5 21.60 -4.00 -5.33
N PHE A 6 21.63 -2.88 -4.61
CA PHE A 6 20.44 -2.16 -4.20
C PHE A 6 19.61 -1.69 -5.40
N ILE A 7 20.24 -1.04 -6.39
CA ILE A 7 19.54 -0.58 -7.60
C ILE A 7 18.96 -1.77 -8.38
N ALA A 8 19.71 -2.86 -8.53
CA ALA A 8 19.26 -4.06 -9.22
C ALA A 8 18.06 -4.69 -8.49
N ALA A 9 18.13 -4.81 -7.17
CA ALA A 9 17.05 -5.35 -6.35
C ALA A 9 15.79 -4.48 -6.40
N MET A 10 15.94 -3.15 -6.29
CA MET A 10 14.81 -2.22 -6.42
C MET A 10 14.17 -2.27 -7.81
N SER A 11 14.99 -2.36 -8.85
CA SER A 11 14.48 -2.50 -10.23
C SER A 11 13.71 -3.81 -10.40
N ALA A 12 14.25 -4.93 -9.93
CA ALA A 12 13.61 -6.23 -10.00
C ALA A 12 12.27 -6.24 -9.23
N LEU A 13 12.23 -5.60 -8.07
CA LEU A 13 11.03 -5.49 -7.25
C LEU A 13 9.94 -4.66 -7.93
N ILE A 14 10.28 -3.51 -8.52
CA ILE A 14 9.34 -2.66 -9.25
C ILE A 14 8.80 -3.39 -10.50
N TYR A 15 9.69 -3.99 -11.31
CA TYR A 15 9.25 -4.74 -12.50
C TYR A 15 8.42 -5.97 -12.14
N GLY A 16 8.77 -6.68 -11.06
CA GLY A 16 8.02 -7.82 -10.57
C GLY A 16 6.61 -7.44 -10.11
N ALA A 17 6.48 -6.35 -9.35
CA ALA A 17 5.20 -5.83 -8.92
C ALA A 17 4.32 -5.40 -10.12
N ASP A 18 4.88 -4.65 -11.08
CA ASP A 18 4.18 -4.22 -12.29
C ASP A 18 3.71 -5.42 -13.14
N PHE A 19 4.54 -6.46 -13.25
CA PHE A 19 4.18 -7.69 -13.95
C PHE A 19 3.00 -8.40 -13.26
N ILE A 20 3.06 -8.57 -11.94
CA ILE A 20 1.98 -9.21 -11.17
C ILE A 20 0.67 -8.42 -11.33
N ILE A 21 0.72 -7.08 -11.24
CA ILE A 21 -0.46 -6.24 -11.41
C ILE A 21 -1.08 -6.45 -12.81
N LYS A 22 -0.29 -6.36 -13.87
CA LYS A 22 -0.76 -6.50 -15.25
C LYS A 22 -1.38 -7.86 -15.54
N GLU A 23 -0.75 -8.94 -15.08
CA GLU A 23 -1.29 -10.29 -15.31
C GLU A 23 -2.53 -10.55 -14.45
N SER A 24 -2.58 -10.02 -13.24
CA SER A 24 -3.77 -10.09 -12.39
C SER A 24 -4.95 -9.33 -13.00
N GLU A 25 -4.72 -8.15 -13.58
CA GLU A 25 -5.73 -7.39 -14.32
C GLU A 25 -6.25 -8.19 -15.53
N ARG A 26 -5.36 -8.79 -16.29
CA ARG A 26 -5.74 -9.62 -17.45
C ARG A 26 -6.63 -10.79 -17.06
N ILE A 27 -6.29 -11.49 -15.98
CA ILE A 27 -7.09 -12.60 -15.44
C ILE A 27 -8.45 -12.07 -14.96
N ALA A 28 -8.48 -10.99 -14.22
CA ALA A 28 -9.70 -10.41 -13.68
C ALA A 28 -10.67 -9.95 -14.79
N PHE A 29 -10.15 -9.39 -15.87
CA PHE A 29 -10.98 -9.05 -17.06
C PHE A 29 -11.57 -10.27 -17.74
N HIS A 30 -10.86 -11.39 -17.77
CA HIS A 30 -11.39 -12.64 -18.30
C HIS A 30 -12.62 -13.12 -17.50
N PHE A 31 -12.65 -12.83 -16.18
CA PHE A 31 -13.80 -13.15 -15.31
C PHE A 31 -14.84 -12.02 -15.22
N ASN A 32 -14.80 -11.02 -16.11
CA ASN A 32 -15.71 -9.86 -16.12
C ASN A 32 -15.76 -9.09 -14.79
N ILE A 33 -14.64 -9.04 -14.06
CA ILE A 33 -14.51 -8.24 -12.84
C ILE A 33 -14.37 -6.76 -13.24
N SER A 34 -15.09 -5.87 -12.54
CA SER A 34 -15.07 -4.44 -12.85
C SER A 34 -13.70 -3.81 -12.60
N HIS A 35 -13.33 -2.81 -13.41
CA HIS A 35 -12.09 -2.03 -13.25
C HIS A 35 -11.94 -1.42 -11.85
N PHE A 36 -13.06 -1.02 -11.23
CA PHE A 36 -13.04 -0.48 -9.87
C PHE A 36 -12.58 -1.53 -8.85
N VAL A 37 -13.12 -2.75 -8.93
CA VAL A 37 -12.74 -3.84 -8.02
C VAL A 37 -11.27 -4.23 -8.23
N ILE A 38 -10.81 -4.30 -9.49
CA ILE A 38 -9.41 -4.59 -9.81
C ILE A 38 -8.49 -3.54 -9.19
N GLY A 39 -8.78 -2.25 -9.41
CA GLY A 39 -8.00 -1.16 -8.84
C GLY A 39 -8.00 -1.14 -7.30
N ALA A 40 -9.17 -1.32 -6.70
CA ALA A 40 -9.34 -1.30 -5.25
C ALA A 40 -8.73 -2.53 -4.53
N THR A 41 -8.49 -3.62 -5.23
CA THR A 41 -7.96 -4.86 -4.64
C THR A 41 -6.59 -5.24 -5.20
N LEU A 42 -6.52 -5.66 -6.46
CA LEU A 42 -5.29 -6.20 -7.06
C LEU A 42 -4.19 -5.15 -7.18
N VAL A 43 -4.52 -3.95 -7.65
CA VAL A 43 -3.53 -2.87 -7.79
C VAL A 43 -3.09 -2.40 -6.40
N ALA A 44 -4.03 -2.20 -5.47
CA ALA A 44 -3.71 -1.80 -4.10
C ALA A 44 -2.83 -2.85 -3.40
N PHE A 45 -3.15 -4.13 -3.52
CA PHE A 45 -2.34 -5.22 -2.99
C PHE A 45 -0.95 -5.26 -3.65
N GLY A 46 -0.89 -5.20 -4.98
CA GLY A 46 0.37 -5.26 -5.72
C GLY A 46 1.32 -4.11 -5.40
N THR A 47 0.80 -2.90 -5.20
CA THR A 47 1.62 -1.74 -4.80
C THR A 47 2.15 -1.84 -3.38
N SER A 48 1.50 -2.61 -2.50
CA SER A 48 1.95 -2.84 -1.12
C SER A 48 2.87 -4.07 -0.96
N LEU A 49 3.10 -4.86 -2.02
CA LEU A 49 4.01 -6.02 -1.96
C LEU A 49 5.44 -5.65 -1.57
N PRO A 50 6.05 -4.56 -2.08
CA PRO A 50 7.37 -4.12 -1.68
C PRO A 50 7.49 -3.84 -0.18
N GLU A 51 6.53 -3.13 0.37
CA GLU A 51 6.49 -2.79 1.79
C GLU A 51 6.30 -4.03 2.66
N MET A 52 5.44 -4.96 2.22
CA MET A 52 5.26 -6.24 2.90
C MET A 52 6.57 -7.05 2.92
N ALA A 53 7.25 -7.17 1.79
CA ALA A 53 8.51 -7.89 1.70
C ALA A 53 9.58 -7.27 2.59
N ALA A 54 9.73 -5.94 2.58
CA ALA A 54 10.69 -5.23 3.41
C ALA A 54 10.39 -5.41 4.92
N SER A 55 9.10 -5.31 5.32
CA SER A 55 8.70 -5.51 6.72
C SER A 55 8.87 -6.95 7.19
N MET A 56 8.58 -7.93 6.33
CA MET A 56 8.81 -9.35 6.65
C MET A 56 10.30 -9.65 6.84
N MET A 57 11.17 -9.14 5.97
CA MET A 57 12.63 -9.30 6.11
C MET A 57 13.17 -8.61 7.36
N ALA A 58 12.72 -7.39 7.66
CA ALA A 58 13.09 -6.69 8.88
C ALA A 58 12.67 -7.47 10.13
N SER A 59 11.47 -8.04 10.12
CA SER A 59 10.97 -8.88 11.19
C SER A 59 11.78 -10.18 11.36
N TYR A 60 12.13 -10.81 10.24
CA TYR A 60 12.98 -12.01 10.23
C TYR A 60 14.37 -11.73 10.81
N ASP A 61 14.93 -10.55 10.52
CA ASP A 61 16.22 -10.08 11.05
C ASP A 61 16.14 -9.57 12.51
N ASN A 62 15.02 -9.79 13.21
CA ASN A 62 14.76 -9.27 14.56
C ASN A 62 14.82 -7.74 14.67
N LYS A 63 14.47 -7.03 13.58
CA LYS A 63 14.40 -5.55 13.52
C LYS A 63 12.93 -5.10 13.51
N SER A 64 12.19 -5.46 14.56
CA SER A 64 10.75 -5.19 14.66
C SER A 64 10.41 -3.70 14.54
N ASP A 65 11.22 -2.84 15.14
CA ASP A 65 11.04 -1.37 15.05
C ASP A 65 11.09 -0.88 13.60
N MET A 66 11.98 -1.45 12.78
CA MET A 66 12.08 -1.11 11.36
C MET A 66 10.85 -1.61 10.59
N ALA A 67 10.34 -2.79 10.91
CA ALA A 67 9.13 -3.32 10.29
C ALA A 67 7.91 -2.43 10.58
N ILE A 68 7.72 -2.04 11.85
CA ILE A 68 6.64 -1.14 12.27
C ILE A 68 6.80 0.24 11.64
N ALA A 69 8.01 0.82 11.68
CA ALA A 69 8.28 2.13 11.10
C ALA A 69 8.01 2.17 9.59
N ASN A 70 8.32 1.09 8.85
CA ASN A 70 8.05 0.98 7.43
C ASN A 70 6.55 1.01 7.14
N VAL A 71 5.75 0.24 7.87
CA VAL A 71 4.29 0.18 7.68
C VAL A 71 3.63 1.52 8.05
N VAL A 72 3.94 2.05 9.24
CA VAL A 72 3.38 3.33 9.70
C VAL A 72 3.82 4.48 8.82
N GLY A 73 5.09 4.50 8.41
CA GLY A 73 5.64 5.51 7.51
C GLY A 73 4.97 5.50 6.14
N SER A 74 4.79 4.33 5.54
CA SER A 74 4.12 4.18 4.24
C SER A 74 2.67 4.66 4.28
N VAL A 75 1.90 4.25 5.29
CA VAL A 75 0.51 4.70 5.47
C VAL A 75 0.45 6.23 5.66
N THR A 76 1.31 6.77 6.52
CA THR A 76 1.38 8.22 6.75
C THR A 76 1.72 8.98 5.47
N PHE A 77 2.70 8.52 4.72
CA PHE A 77 3.11 9.11 3.44
C PHE A 77 1.97 9.09 2.42
N ASN A 78 1.27 7.96 2.29
CA ASN A 78 0.15 7.82 1.36
C ASN A 78 -1.01 8.75 1.72
N ILE A 79 -1.35 8.89 3.00
CA ILE A 79 -2.45 9.76 3.44
C ILE A 79 -2.07 11.24 3.34
N THR A 80 -0.85 11.61 3.66
CA THR A 80 -0.44 13.03 3.68
C THR A 80 0.01 13.51 2.31
N LEU A 81 1.05 12.92 1.75
CA LEU A 81 1.66 13.41 0.51
C LEU A 81 0.88 12.96 -0.72
N VAL A 82 0.64 11.65 -0.86
CA VAL A 82 0.03 11.12 -2.10
C VAL A 82 -1.41 11.60 -2.23
N LEU A 83 -2.22 11.45 -1.18
CA LEU A 83 -3.60 11.93 -1.19
C LEU A 83 -3.67 13.46 -1.29
N GLY A 84 -2.76 14.18 -0.65
CA GLY A 84 -2.62 15.64 -0.78
C GLY A 84 -2.37 16.08 -2.21
N ILE A 85 -1.43 15.43 -2.91
CA ILE A 85 -1.14 15.70 -4.33
C ILE A 85 -2.36 15.36 -5.21
N VAL A 86 -3.00 14.22 -4.97
CA VAL A 86 -4.21 13.82 -5.70
C VAL A 86 -5.30 14.89 -5.56
N PHE A 87 -5.56 15.40 -4.37
CA PHE A 87 -6.54 16.48 -4.17
C PHE A 87 -6.16 17.79 -4.87
N LEU A 88 -4.88 18.13 -4.92
CA LEU A 88 -4.42 19.33 -5.64
C LEU A 88 -4.61 19.20 -7.16
N ILE A 89 -4.35 18.03 -7.74
CA ILE A 89 -4.46 17.80 -9.17
C ILE A 89 -5.92 17.54 -9.58
N ALA A 90 -6.65 16.79 -8.78
CA ALA A 90 -8.00 16.32 -9.07
C ALA A 90 -9.11 17.22 -8.52
N GLN A 91 -8.90 18.52 -8.44
CA GLN A 91 -9.87 19.50 -7.88
C GLN A 91 -11.30 19.39 -8.46
N LYS A 92 -11.45 18.86 -9.68
CA LYS A 92 -12.75 18.65 -10.34
C LYS A 92 -13.37 17.26 -10.07
N MET A 93 -12.62 16.35 -9.45
CA MET A 93 -13.04 14.95 -9.21
C MET A 93 -13.43 14.68 -7.75
N MET A 94 -13.75 15.72 -6.99
CA MET A 94 -14.19 15.53 -5.60
C MET A 94 -15.40 14.60 -5.58
N PRO A 95 -15.32 13.48 -4.84
CA PRO A 95 -16.45 12.58 -4.71
C PRO A 95 -17.62 13.33 -4.07
N LYS A 96 -18.78 13.27 -4.70
CA LYS A 96 -20.03 13.85 -4.15
C LYS A 96 -20.48 13.16 -2.86
N ARG A 97 -19.85 12.05 -2.50
CA ARG A 97 -20.13 11.23 -1.32
C ARG A 97 -19.26 11.69 -0.15
N ASN A 98 -19.85 11.79 1.02
CA ASN A 98 -19.13 12.10 2.24
C ASN A 98 -18.36 10.85 2.73
N LEU A 99 -17.12 10.69 2.26
CA LEU A 99 -16.26 9.55 2.57
C LEU A 99 -16.01 9.38 4.07
N PHE A 100 -15.89 10.50 4.78
CA PHE A 100 -15.63 10.47 6.22
C PHE A 100 -16.81 9.97 7.05
N ALA A 101 -18.05 10.17 6.60
CA ALA A 101 -19.24 9.76 7.36
C ALA A 101 -19.52 8.26 7.28
N LEU A 102 -19.13 7.60 6.19
CA LEU A 102 -19.45 6.19 5.94
C LEU A 102 -18.25 5.25 6.11
N ASP A 103 -17.04 5.75 5.81
CA ASP A 103 -15.84 4.92 5.75
C ASP A 103 -14.87 5.20 6.91
N SER A 104 -15.20 6.13 7.83
CA SER A 104 -14.34 6.50 8.97
C SER A 104 -13.99 5.32 9.87
N ALA A 105 -14.92 4.39 10.08
CA ALA A 105 -14.66 3.20 10.90
C ALA A 105 -13.55 2.32 10.28
N TRP A 106 -13.55 2.14 8.96
CA TRP A 106 -12.54 1.37 8.25
C TRP A 106 -11.17 2.05 8.22
N ILE A 107 -11.14 3.37 8.29
CA ILE A 107 -9.88 4.16 8.34
C ILE A 107 -9.28 4.14 9.74
N ILE A 108 -10.12 4.19 10.80
CA ILE A 108 -9.67 4.29 12.18
C ILE A 108 -9.34 2.90 12.79
N MET A 109 -10.05 1.85 12.38
CA MET A 109 -9.91 0.50 12.96
C MET A 109 -8.48 -0.06 12.86
N PRO A 110 -7.78 -0.05 11.71
CA PRO A 110 -6.43 -0.61 11.61
C PRO A 110 -5.39 0.08 12.52
N PRO A 111 -5.28 1.41 12.57
CA PRO A 111 -4.36 2.06 13.51
C PRO A 111 -4.75 1.85 14.98
N MET A 112 -6.02 1.71 15.31
CA MET A 112 -6.44 1.38 16.68
C MET A 112 -6.03 -0.04 17.07
N ILE A 113 -6.17 -1.01 16.18
CA ILE A 113 -5.69 -2.38 16.40
C ILE A 113 -4.17 -2.38 16.60
N LEU A 114 -3.43 -1.65 15.74
CA LEU A 114 -1.98 -1.54 15.87
C LEU A 114 -1.57 -0.95 17.23
N LEU A 115 -2.24 0.11 17.67
CA LEU A 115 -1.99 0.73 18.99
C LEU A 115 -2.28 -0.23 20.13
N LEU A 116 -3.35 -1.01 20.06
CA LEU A 116 -3.70 -2.01 21.06
C LEU A 116 -2.64 -3.12 21.12
N MET A 117 -2.21 -3.61 19.97
CA MET A 117 -1.15 -4.63 19.90
C MET A 117 0.20 -4.10 20.39
N ALA A 118 0.52 -2.83 20.09
CA ALA A 118 1.77 -2.21 20.56
C ALA A 118 1.76 -1.89 22.07
N TYR A 119 0.58 -1.79 22.69
CA TYR A 119 0.46 -1.51 24.13
C TYR A 119 0.73 -2.76 24.98
N ASP A 120 0.43 -3.94 24.45
CA ASP A 120 0.59 -5.22 25.18
C ASP A 120 2.00 -5.84 25.01
N GLY A 121 2.91 -5.15 24.33
CA GLY A 121 4.32 -5.52 24.20
C GLY A 121 4.76 -5.99 22.88
#